data_227124fc38860f93928e2a75491961d4
#
_entry.id   227124fc38860f93928e2a75491961d4
#
_cell.length_a   1.000
_cell.length_b   1.000
_cell.length_c   1.000
_cell.angle_alpha   90.00
_cell.angle_beta   90.00
_cell.angle_gamma   90.00
#
_symmetry.space_group_name_H-M   'P 1'
#
loop_
_entity.id
_entity.type
_entity.pdbx_description
1 polymer ?
#
loop_
_entity_poly.entity_id
_entity_poly.type
_entity_poly.pdbx_seq_one_letter_code
_entity_poly.pdbx_strand_id
1 'polypeptide(L)'
;MIEVQQLFKRFTQGRGRQQRVVQAVDGVDFVAADGAITGLLGANGAGKTTTLRMVAALIEPDAGSVRVDGIDVARDSGAALARMGMLSDARGLYPRLTARENIVYFGCLHGMSRQAASARAEELAAVLDMKPLLDRRTEGFSQGERMKTALARALVHDPANIVLDEPTNGLDVLATRALRQALRRLRDEQGKCIVFSTHIMQEVERLCDHVVVVARGRTVASGSVAQLMAQAGSGDFEEAFVQLAFDGAAPAAAADGSRA
;
A
#
# COMPACT_ATOMS: atom_id res chain seq x y z
N MET A 1 -1.43 6.55 12.12
CA MET A 1 -2.66 5.76 11.88
C MET A 1 -3.34 6.19 10.59
N ILE A 2 -3.84 5.26 9.77
CA ILE A 2 -4.61 5.54 8.55
C ILE A 2 -6.02 4.96 8.71
N GLU A 3 -7.04 5.78 8.48
CA GLU A 3 -8.45 5.41 8.54
C GLU A 3 -9.09 5.62 7.17
N VAL A 4 -9.76 4.61 6.69
CA VAL A 4 -10.47 4.60 5.40
C VAL A 4 -11.92 4.22 5.67
N GLN A 5 -12.86 5.07 5.26
CA GLN A 5 -14.29 4.88 5.54
C GLN A 5 -15.10 5.00 4.26
N GLN A 6 -15.80 3.91 3.91
CA GLN A 6 -16.75 3.82 2.82
C GLN A 6 -16.26 4.48 1.53
N LEU A 7 -15.05 4.08 1.07
CA LEU A 7 -14.49 4.63 -0.16
C LEU A 7 -15.18 4.07 -1.40
N PHE A 8 -15.51 4.98 -2.31
CA PHE A 8 -16.07 4.66 -3.62
C PHE A 8 -15.28 5.34 -4.72
N LYS A 9 -15.07 4.63 -5.85
CA LYS A 9 -14.47 5.19 -7.05
C LYS A 9 -14.95 4.50 -8.32
N ARG A 10 -15.41 5.31 -9.27
CA ARG A 10 -15.81 4.89 -10.62
C ARG A 10 -14.89 5.54 -11.65
N PHE A 11 -14.62 4.81 -12.69
CA PHE A 11 -13.92 5.33 -13.86
C PHE A 11 -14.78 5.13 -15.11
N THR A 12 -14.80 6.13 -15.96
CA THR A 12 -15.42 6.02 -17.29
C THR A 12 -14.33 5.67 -18.31
N GLN A 13 -14.46 4.52 -18.94
CA GLN A 13 -13.55 4.06 -20.00
C GLN A 13 -14.25 4.12 -21.35
N GLY A 14 -13.50 4.46 -22.42
CA GLY A 14 -14.02 4.56 -23.79
C GLY A 14 -14.45 5.97 -24.17
N ARG A 15 -14.86 6.13 -25.44
CA ARG A 15 -15.33 7.40 -26.00
C ARG A 15 -16.68 7.22 -26.70
N GLY A 16 -17.53 8.26 -26.66
CA GLY A 16 -18.84 8.28 -27.32
C GLY A 16 -19.77 7.17 -26.85
N ARG A 17 -20.42 6.45 -27.78
CA ARG A 17 -21.43 5.40 -27.51
C ARG A 17 -20.82 4.12 -26.84
N GLN A 18 -19.49 3.97 -26.76
CA GLN A 18 -18.82 2.83 -26.17
C GLN A 18 -18.29 3.15 -24.74
N GLN A 19 -18.82 4.16 -24.10
CA GLN A 19 -18.48 4.45 -22.70
C GLN A 19 -18.96 3.32 -21.78
N ARG A 20 -18.02 2.78 -21.00
CA ARG A 20 -18.29 1.81 -19.93
C ARG A 20 -17.87 2.41 -18.59
N VAL A 21 -18.77 2.37 -17.63
CA VAL A 21 -18.44 2.71 -16.23
C VAL A 21 -17.86 1.47 -15.55
N VAL A 22 -16.69 1.62 -14.95
CA VAL A 22 -16.03 0.58 -14.17
C VAL A 22 -16.04 1.03 -12.70
N GLN A 23 -16.71 0.28 -11.83
CA GLN A 23 -16.67 0.46 -10.40
C GLN A 23 -15.37 -0.15 -9.90
N ALA A 24 -14.35 0.68 -9.64
CA ALA A 24 -13.04 0.22 -9.20
C ALA A 24 -12.98 0.01 -7.68
N VAL A 25 -13.70 0.86 -6.92
CA VAL A 25 -13.84 0.76 -5.47
C VAL A 25 -15.31 1.00 -5.12
N ASP A 26 -15.90 0.15 -4.29
CA ASP A 26 -17.34 0.07 -4.04
C ASP A 26 -17.65 -0.14 -2.54
N GLY A 27 -17.02 0.62 -1.67
CA GLY A 27 -17.18 0.54 -0.22
C GLY A 27 -16.00 -0.19 0.44
N VAL A 28 -14.79 0.38 0.30
CA VAL A 28 -13.61 -0.10 1.05
C VAL A 28 -13.55 0.63 2.38
N ASP A 29 -13.41 -0.17 3.45
CA ASP A 29 -13.24 0.27 4.83
C ASP A 29 -12.05 -0.43 5.47
N PHE A 30 -11.19 0.29 6.16
CA PHE A 30 -10.20 -0.28 7.06
C PHE A 30 -9.57 0.77 7.98
N VAL A 31 -8.96 0.27 9.05
CA VAL A 31 -8.08 1.06 9.92
C VAL A 31 -6.72 0.37 9.96
N ALA A 32 -5.67 1.13 9.67
CA ALA A 32 -4.29 0.70 9.87
C ALA A 32 -3.72 1.41 11.10
N ALA A 33 -3.40 0.63 12.11
CA ALA A 33 -2.93 1.14 13.41
C ALA A 33 -1.45 1.53 13.37
N ASP A 34 -1.05 2.42 14.27
CA ASP A 34 0.35 2.72 14.53
C ASP A 34 1.06 1.48 15.10
N GLY A 35 2.33 1.31 14.77
CA GLY A 35 3.13 0.16 15.20
C GLY A 35 2.62 -1.18 14.67
N ALA A 36 1.88 -1.19 13.56
CA ALA A 36 1.34 -2.40 12.96
C ALA A 36 1.54 -2.41 11.43
N ILE A 37 1.59 -3.62 10.87
CA ILE A 37 1.63 -3.86 9.44
C ILE A 37 0.26 -4.39 8.99
N THR A 38 -0.45 -3.60 8.19
CA THR A 38 -1.74 -3.96 7.61
C THR A 38 -1.59 -4.34 6.14
N GLY A 39 -2.00 -5.55 5.78
CA GLY A 39 -2.00 -6.04 4.40
C GLY A 39 -3.36 -5.87 3.73
N LEU A 40 -3.41 -5.18 2.60
CA LEU A 40 -4.56 -5.18 1.69
C LEU A 40 -4.42 -6.36 0.74
N LEU A 41 -5.09 -7.48 1.03
CA LEU A 41 -5.03 -8.71 0.25
C LEU A 41 -6.19 -8.80 -0.73
N GLY A 42 -5.93 -9.15 -1.97
CA GLY A 42 -6.97 -9.36 -2.98
C GLY A 42 -6.39 -9.69 -4.35
N ALA A 43 -7.22 -10.24 -5.22
CA ALA A 43 -6.83 -10.55 -6.59
C ALA A 43 -6.47 -9.28 -7.39
N ASN A 44 -5.83 -9.45 -8.54
CA ASN A 44 -5.60 -8.34 -9.47
C ASN A 44 -6.93 -7.75 -9.91
N GLY A 45 -7.02 -6.41 -9.92
CA GLY A 45 -8.27 -5.71 -10.23
C GLY A 45 -9.27 -5.62 -9.05
N ALA A 46 -8.96 -6.12 -7.87
CA ALA A 46 -9.85 -6.03 -6.69
C ALA A 46 -10.05 -4.61 -6.14
N GLY A 47 -9.30 -3.60 -6.62
CA GLY A 47 -9.41 -2.20 -6.19
C GLY A 47 -8.29 -1.73 -5.25
N LYS A 48 -7.32 -2.58 -4.88
CA LYS A 48 -6.24 -2.26 -3.92
C LYS A 48 -5.44 -1.01 -4.32
N THR A 49 -4.83 -1.01 -5.50
CA THR A 49 -4.04 0.13 -6.02
C THR A 49 -4.87 1.41 -6.10
N THR A 50 -6.14 1.32 -6.53
CA THR A 50 -7.05 2.47 -6.58
C THR A 50 -7.30 3.02 -5.18
N THR A 51 -7.52 2.16 -4.20
CA THR A 51 -7.68 2.53 -2.79
C THR A 51 -6.43 3.23 -2.27
N LEU A 52 -5.23 2.64 -2.48
CA LEU A 52 -3.98 3.27 -2.02
C LEU A 52 -3.69 4.61 -2.72
N ARG A 53 -4.08 4.78 -3.97
CA ARG A 53 -3.98 6.07 -4.67
C ARG A 53 -4.92 7.13 -4.08
N MET A 54 -6.10 6.75 -3.61
CA MET A 54 -6.99 7.67 -2.88
C MET A 54 -6.41 8.03 -1.51
N VAL A 55 -5.86 7.05 -0.78
CA VAL A 55 -5.14 7.29 0.49
C VAL A 55 -4.00 8.29 0.31
N ALA A 56 -3.27 8.20 -0.79
CA ALA A 56 -2.16 9.10 -1.11
C ALA A 56 -2.57 10.39 -1.84
N ALA A 57 -3.85 10.74 -1.88
CA ALA A 57 -4.37 11.93 -2.58
C ALA A 57 -3.97 12.01 -4.07
N LEU A 58 -3.60 10.91 -4.71
CA LEU A 58 -3.29 10.88 -6.14
C LEU A 58 -4.54 10.88 -7.03
N ILE A 59 -5.67 10.44 -6.48
CA ILE A 59 -7.01 10.50 -7.06
C ILE A 59 -8.02 10.82 -5.97
N GLU A 60 -9.04 11.58 -6.30
CA GLU A 60 -10.14 11.88 -5.38
C GLU A 60 -11.15 10.73 -5.35
N PRO A 61 -11.65 10.33 -4.17
CA PRO A 61 -12.77 9.42 -4.06
C PRO A 61 -14.07 10.09 -4.56
N ASP A 62 -15.00 9.29 -5.08
CA ASP A 62 -16.33 9.80 -5.45
C ASP A 62 -17.24 9.90 -4.22
N ALA A 63 -16.97 9.10 -3.17
CA ALA A 63 -17.60 9.18 -1.85
C ALA A 63 -16.68 8.49 -0.81
N GLY A 64 -17.01 8.72 0.47
CA GLY A 64 -16.24 8.23 1.61
C GLY A 64 -15.17 9.21 2.07
N SER A 65 -14.30 8.77 2.97
CA SER A 65 -13.24 9.61 3.54
C SER A 65 -11.97 8.83 3.84
N VAL A 66 -10.85 9.55 3.81
CA VAL A 66 -9.53 9.07 4.27
C VAL A 66 -8.99 10.04 5.30
N ARG A 67 -8.48 9.51 6.40
CA ARG A 67 -7.75 10.28 7.40
C ARG A 67 -6.38 9.69 7.66
N VAL A 68 -5.38 10.54 7.77
CA VAL A 68 -4.01 10.19 8.15
C VAL A 68 -3.66 10.96 9.42
N ASP A 69 -3.44 10.25 10.52
CA ASP A 69 -3.23 10.84 11.85
C ASP A 69 -4.33 11.85 12.23
N GLY A 70 -5.60 11.51 11.91
CA GLY A 70 -6.76 12.35 12.15
C GLY A 70 -6.96 13.48 11.12
N ILE A 71 -6.00 13.73 10.22
CA ILE A 71 -6.09 14.76 9.18
C ILE A 71 -6.89 14.21 7.99
N ASP A 72 -7.95 14.88 7.62
CA ASP A 72 -8.77 14.53 6.45
C ASP A 72 -8.00 14.87 5.16
N VAL A 73 -7.72 13.83 4.35
CA VAL A 73 -6.91 13.95 3.13
C VAL A 73 -7.55 14.85 2.08
N ALA A 74 -8.89 14.89 2.00
CA ALA A 74 -9.59 15.74 1.04
C ALA A 74 -9.58 17.22 1.45
N ARG A 75 -9.47 17.51 2.76
CA ARG A 75 -9.47 18.89 3.28
C ARG A 75 -8.08 19.50 3.35
N ASP A 76 -7.09 18.71 3.75
CA ASP A 76 -5.70 19.15 3.89
C ASP A 76 -4.76 18.02 3.44
N SER A 77 -4.68 17.84 2.12
CA SER A 77 -3.80 16.84 1.52
C SER A 77 -2.33 17.11 1.82
N GLY A 78 -1.92 18.38 1.89
CA GLY A 78 -0.54 18.75 2.17
C GLY A 78 -0.08 18.29 3.56
N ALA A 79 -0.87 18.55 4.60
CA ALA A 79 -0.56 18.11 5.95
C ALA A 79 -0.63 16.58 6.10
N ALA A 80 -1.59 15.92 5.45
CA ALA A 80 -1.71 14.47 5.45
C ALA A 80 -0.51 13.79 4.77
N LEU A 81 -0.11 14.28 3.57
CA LEU A 81 1.00 13.74 2.80
C LEU A 81 2.36 13.98 3.46
N ALA A 82 2.51 15.08 4.23
CA ALA A 82 3.72 15.31 5.02
C ALA A 82 3.95 14.22 6.10
N ARG A 83 2.90 13.49 6.50
CA ARG A 83 2.96 12.40 7.48
C ARG A 83 3.04 11.01 6.84
N MET A 84 3.10 10.94 5.51
CA MET A 84 3.02 9.68 4.77
C MET A 84 4.13 9.53 3.75
N GLY A 85 4.80 8.39 3.74
CA GLY A 85 5.69 7.96 2.68
C GLY A 85 4.99 6.96 1.76
N MET A 86 4.93 7.25 0.46
CA MET A 86 4.31 6.33 -0.48
C MET A 86 5.31 5.74 -1.47
N LEU A 87 5.22 4.44 -1.66
CA LEU A 87 5.86 3.69 -2.74
C LEU A 87 4.79 3.12 -3.66
N SER A 88 4.69 3.68 -4.86
CA SER A 88 3.84 3.12 -5.92
C SER A 88 4.55 2.00 -6.68
N ASP A 89 3.78 1.17 -7.39
CA ASP A 89 4.33 0.13 -8.29
C ASP A 89 5.29 0.73 -9.34
N ALA A 90 4.99 1.91 -9.90
CA ALA A 90 5.90 2.67 -10.74
C ALA A 90 6.96 3.37 -9.88
N ARG A 91 8.04 2.68 -9.59
CA ARG A 91 9.13 3.14 -8.68
C ARG A 91 9.79 4.47 -9.04
N GLY A 92 9.69 4.92 -10.30
CA GLY A 92 9.97 6.27 -10.77
C GLY A 92 11.29 6.90 -10.32
N LEU A 93 12.41 6.15 -10.34
CA LEU A 93 13.73 6.70 -10.05
C LEU A 93 14.26 7.48 -11.25
N TYR A 94 15.05 8.51 -11.00
CA TYR A 94 15.81 9.24 -12.01
C TYR A 94 17.06 8.46 -12.39
N PRO A 95 17.14 7.84 -13.60
CA PRO A 95 18.20 6.88 -13.93
C PRO A 95 19.61 7.49 -13.91
N ARG A 96 19.71 8.77 -14.29
CA ARG A 96 20.99 9.50 -14.38
C ARG A 96 21.52 9.97 -13.02
N LEU A 97 20.67 9.97 -11.99
CA LEU A 97 21.07 10.32 -10.64
C LEU A 97 21.55 9.09 -9.87
N THR A 98 22.44 9.29 -8.92
CA THR A 98 22.81 8.27 -7.94
C THR A 98 21.64 7.94 -7.02
N ALA A 99 21.71 6.85 -6.25
CA ALA A 99 20.72 6.54 -5.24
C ALA A 99 20.63 7.68 -4.20
N ARG A 100 21.76 8.18 -3.73
CA ARG A 100 21.85 9.34 -2.82
C ARG A 100 21.13 10.57 -3.40
N GLU A 101 21.45 10.94 -4.63
CA GLU A 101 20.83 12.09 -5.28
C GLU A 101 19.31 11.94 -5.42
N ASN A 102 18.83 10.74 -5.76
CA ASN A 102 17.40 10.43 -5.80
C ASN A 102 16.74 10.65 -4.42
N ILE A 103 17.36 10.17 -3.34
CA ILE A 103 16.84 10.29 -1.98
C ILE A 103 16.86 11.75 -1.51
N VAL A 104 18.02 12.41 -1.65
CA VAL A 104 18.23 13.80 -1.22
C VAL A 104 17.30 14.76 -1.96
N TYR A 105 17.11 14.57 -3.26
CA TYR A 105 16.19 15.39 -4.04
C TYR A 105 14.77 15.38 -3.47
N PHE A 106 14.25 14.21 -3.12
CA PHE A 106 12.93 14.09 -2.51
C PHE A 106 12.89 14.64 -1.08
N GLY A 107 13.95 14.48 -0.29
CA GLY A 107 14.06 15.16 1.01
C GLY A 107 13.94 16.67 0.88
N CYS A 108 14.62 17.26 -0.11
CA CYS A 108 14.51 18.70 -0.39
C CYS A 108 13.09 19.10 -0.83
N LEU A 109 12.37 18.28 -1.60
CA LEU A 109 10.96 18.54 -1.94
C LEU A 109 10.04 18.53 -0.72
N HIS A 110 10.39 17.76 0.32
CA HIS A 110 9.72 17.79 1.63
C HIS A 110 10.22 18.91 2.57
N GLY A 111 11.00 19.87 2.05
CA GLY A 111 11.47 21.03 2.81
C GLY A 111 12.73 20.79 3.66
N MET A 112 13.37 19.61 3.55
CA MET A 112 14.62 19.34 4.26
C MET A 112 15.78 20.12 3.64
N SER A 113 16.75 20.56 4.49
CA SER A 113 18.02 21.02 3.96
C SER A 113 18.76 19.88 3.26
N ARG A 114 19.58 20.20 2.25
CA ARG A 114 20.38 19.19 1.55
C ARG A 114 21.27 18.38 2.49
N GLN A 115 21.82 19.03 3.51
CA GLN A 115 22.65 18.39 4.52
C GLN A 115 21.84 17.39 5.36
N ALA A 116 20.66 17.78 5.85
CA ALA A 116 19.77 16.91 6.62
C ALA A 116 19.28 15.70 5.77
N ALA A 117 18.88 15.97 4.52
CA ALA A 117 18.46 14.90 3.62
C ALA A 117 19.61 13.91 3.28
N SER A 118 20.84 14.41 3.15
CA SER A 118 22.03 13.55 2.93
C SER A 118 22.37 12.72 4.15
N ALA A 119 22.30 13.27 5.37
CA ALA A 119 22.48 12.51 6.60
C ALA A 119 21.41 11.42 6.74
N ARG A 120 20.13 11.77 6.45
CA ARG A 120 19.04 10.81 6.49
C ARG A 120 19.18 9.70 5.44
N ALA A 121 19.73 10.01 4.26
CA ALA A 121 20.03 9.01 3.24
C ALA A 121 21.06 7.97 3.73
N GLU A 122 22.08 8.38 4.49
CA GLU A 122 23.05 7.47 5.11
C GLU A 122 22.40 6.55 6.16
N GLU A 123 21.55 7.10 7.03
CA GLU A 123 20.81 6.32 8.03
C GLU A 123 19.92 5.27 7.35
N LEU A 124 19.13 5.68 6.37
CA LEU A 124 18.26 4.78 5.61
C LEU A 124 19.05 3.73 4.84
N ALA A 125 20.23 4.08 4.33
CA ALA A 125 21.10 3.13 3.66
C ALA A 125 21.63 2.04 4.62
N ALA A 126 21.79 2.36 5.90
CA ALA A 126 22.13 1.37 6.91
C ALA A 126 20.93 0.46 7.24
N VAL A 127 19.73 1.05 7.42
CA VAL A 127 18.50 0.30 7.73
C VAL A 127 18.11 -0.67 6.60
N LEU A 128 18.27 -0.22 5.35
CA LEU A 128 17.87 -0.96 4.15
C LEU A 128 19.01 -1.81 3.55
N ASP A 129 20.18 -1.85 4.20
CA ASP A 129 21.36 -2.55 3.71
C ASP A 129 21.65 -2.19 2.24
N MET A 130 21.83 -0.87 1.98
CA MET A 130 22.11 -0.34 0.64
C MET A 130 23.26 0.66 0.58
N LYS A 131 24.13 0.71 1.60
CA LYS A 131 25.29 1.62 1.63
C LYS A 131 26.15 1.57 0.35
N PRO A 132 26.49 0.38 -0.20
CA PRO A 132 27.28 0.29 -1.42
C PRO A 132 26.60 0.87 -2.66
N LEU A 133 25.28 1.11 -2.60
CA LEU A 133 24.49 1.62 -3.72
C LEU A 133 24.42 3.15 -3.76
N LEU A 134 24.67 3.83 -2.63
CA LEU A 134 24.37 5.25 -2.47
C LEU A 134 24.96 6.12 -3.58
N ASP A 135 26.21 5.89 -3.94
CA ASP A 135 26.94 6.71 -4.89
C ASP A 135 26.99 6.12 -6.31
N ARG A 136 26.22 5.04 -6.55
CA ARG A 136 26.01 4.45 -7.87
C ARG A 136 24.79 5.08 -8.55
N ARG A 137 24.86 5.31 -9.86
CA ARG A 137 23.69 5.72 -10.66
C ARG A 137 22.65 4.62 -10.66
N THR A 138 21.39 5.02 -10.62
CA THR A 138 20.28 4.06 -10.58
C THR A 138 19.97 3.42 -11.93
N GLU A 139 20.59 3.90 -13.01
CA GLU A 139 20.63 3.24 -14.31
C GLU A 139 21.33 1.87 -14.17
N GLY A 140 20.66 0.81 -14.62
CA GLY A 140 21.19 -0.56 -14.49
C GLY A 140 20.99 -1.22 -13.11
N PHE A 141 20.31 -0.59 -12.17
CA PHE A 141 19.95 -1.23 -10.91
C PHE A 141 19.04 -2.45 -11.12
N SER A 142 19.28 -3.53 -10.36
CA SER A 142 18.38 -4.65 -10.25
C SER A 142 17.03 -4.20 -9.67
N GLN A 143 16.00 -5.02 -9.76
CA GLN A 143 14.68 -4.74 -9.17
C GLN A 143 14.78 -4.52 -7.64
N GLY A 144 15.60 -5.33 -6.94
CA GLY A 144 15.83 -5.17 -5.50
C GLY A 144 16.56 -3.87 -5.15
N GLU A 145 17.60 -3.48 -5.92
CA GLU A 145 18.31 -2.21 -5.71
C GLU A 145 17.41 -1.01 -5.97
N ARG A 146 16.55 -1.08 -7.00
CA ARG A 146 15.53 -0.05 -7.28
C ARG A 146 14.51 0.04 -6.14
N MET A 147 14.06 -1.10 -5.61
CA MET A 147 13.11 -1.15 -4.49
C MET A 147 13.70 -0.48 -3.25
N LYS A 148 14.91 -0.86 -2.85
CA LYS A 148 15.58 -0.25 -1.69
C LYS A 148 15.72 1.26 -1.84
N THR A 149 16.14 1.74 -3.01
CA THR A 149 16.29 3.16 -3.30
C THR A 149 14.94 3.91 -3.28
N ALA A 150 13.91 3.32 -3.88
CA ALA A 150 12.58 3.92 -3.90
C ALA A 150 11.93 3.94 -2.50
N LEU A 151 12.16 2.90 -1.68
CA LEU A 151 11.73 2.87 -0.30
C LEU A 151 12.48 3.93 0.54
N ALA A 152 13.81 4.03 0.41
CA ALA A 152 14.59 5.07 1.09
C ALA A 152 14.09 6.48 0.73
N ARG A 153 13.79 6.70 -0.55
CA ARG A 153 13.20 7.96 -1.03
C ARG A 153 11.84 8.27 -0.37
N ALA A 154 10.98 7.25 -0.24
CA ALA A 154 9.67 7.41 0.40
C ALA A 154 9.79 7.68 1.92
N LEU A 155 10.89 7.28 2.54
CA LEU A 155 11.14 7.38 3.99
C LEU A 155 12.02 8.57 4.39
N VAL A 156 12.55 9.36 3.43
CA VAL A 156 13.57 10.38 3.72
C VAL A 156 13.11 11.46 4.69
N HIS A 157 11.84 11.85 4.64
CA HIS A 157 11.24 12.87 5.50
C HIS A 157 10.68 12.30 6.82
N ASP A 158 11.04 11.06 7.15
CA ASP A 158 10.67 10.33 8.37
C ASP A 158 9.14 10.22 8.63
N PRO A 159 8.34 9.81 7.65
CA PRO A 159 6.89 9.74 7.80
C PRO A 159 6.47 8.74 8.90
N ALA A 160 5.40 9.06 9.63
CA ALA A 160 4.79 8.15 10.60
C ALA A 160 4.04 6.98 9.91
N ASN A 161 3.51 7.25 8.72
CA ASN A 161 2.71 6.31 7.95
C ASN A 161 3.42 5.93 6.65
N ILE A 162 3.40 4.65 6.29
CA ILE A 162 4.07 4.10 5.11
C ILE A 162 3.06 3.32 4.28
N VAL A 163 2.90 3.69 3.02
CA VAL A 163 1.96 3.07 2.07
C VAL A 163 2.74 2.47 0.90
N LEU A 164 2.59 1.18 0.67
CA LEU A 164 3.36 0.43 -0.33
C LEU A 164 2.40 -0.32 -1.26
N ASP A 165 2.47 -0.04 -2.55
CA ASP A 165 1.66 -0.73 -3.56
C ASP A 165 2.47 -1.83 -4.22
N GLU A 166 2.09 -3.11 -3.98
CA GLU A 166 2.74 -4.32 -4.48
C GLU A 166 4.29 -4.31 -4.30
N PRO A 167 4.81 -4.08 -3.08
CA PRO A 167 6.23 -3.80 -2.89
C PRO A 167 7.16 -4.98 -3.20
N THR A 168 6.65 -6.21 -3.15
CA THR A 168 7.42 -7.44 -3.43
C THR A 168 7.39 -7.85 -4.89
N ASN A 169 6.58 -7.18 -5.72
CA ASN A 169 6.42 -7.54 -7.12
C ASN A 169 7.74 -7.44 -7.90
N GLY A 170 8.12 -8.55 -8.56
CA GLY A 170 9.35 -8.65 -9.35
C GLY A 170 10.64 -8.74 -8.52
N LEU A 171 10.55 -8.92 -7.20
CA LEU A 171 11.71 -9.19 -6.35
C LEU A 171 12.05 -10.68 -6.31
N ASP A 172 13.33 -10.99 -6.23
CA ASP A 172 13.80 -12.33 -5.89
C ASP A 172 13.59 -12.65 -4.40
N VAL A 173 13.86 -13.89 -4.01
CA VAL A 173 13.66 -14.37 -2.63
C VAL A 173 14.49 -13.59 -1.61
N LEU A 174 15.73 -13.23 -1.96
CA LEU A 174 16.65 -12.51 -1.05
C LEU A 174 16.20 -11.07 -0.86
N ALA A 175 15.84 -10.38 -1.95
CA ALA A 175 15.33 -9.01 -1.91
C ALA A 175 13.99 -8.94 -1.15
N THR A 176 13.09 -9.90 -1.37
CA THR A 176 11.83 -10.01 -0.63
C THR A 176 12.05 -10.21 0.87
N ARG A 177 13.01 -11.08 1.25
CA ARG A 177 13.37 -11.30 2.65
C ARG A 177 13.95 -10.04 3.29
N ALA A 178 14.84 -9.33 2.58
CA ALA A 178 15.44 -8.09 3.05
C ALA A 178 14.37 -6.99 3.25
N LEU A 179 13.43 -6.86 2.31
CA LEU A 179 12.30 -5.93 2.43
C LEU A 179 11.45 -6.24 3.68
N ARG A 180 11.07 -7.50 3.90
CA ARG A 180 10.31 -7.91 5.09
C ARG A 180 11.03 -7.56 6.40
N GLN A 181 12.34 -7.79 6.46
CA GLN A 181 13.15 -7.43 7.62
C GLN A 181 13.16 -5.92 7.87
N ALA A 182 13.30 -5.12 6.80
CA ALA A 182 13.26 -3.66 6.90
C ALA A 182 11.90 -3.16 7.39
N LEU A 183 10.79 -3.68 6.86
CA LEU A 183 9.44 -3.30 7.30
C LEU A 183 9.17 -3.67 8.75
N ARG A 184 9.62 -4.85 9.20
CA ARG A 184 9.54 -5.23 10.62
C ARG A 184 10.32 -4.27 11.51
N ARG A 185 11.56 -3.90 11.16
CA ARG A 185 12.34 -2.92 11.91
C ARG A 185 11.63 -1.57 12.02
N LEU A 186 11.08 -1.07 10.91
CA LEU A 186 10.32 0.18 10.91
C LEU A 186 9.10 0.12 11.83
N ARG A 187 8.39 -1.02 11.88
CA ARG A 187 7.29 -1.26 12.82
C ARG A 187 7.80 -1.36 14.26
N ASP A 188 8.74 -2.26 14.52
CA ASP A 188 9.12 -2.67 15.88
C ASP A 188 9.96 -1.61 16.60
N GLU A 189 10.89 -0.96 15.88
CA GLU A 189 11.85 -0.01 16.45
C GLU A 189 11.37 1.44 16.37
N GLN A 190 10.51 1.77 15.38
CA GLN A 190 10.08 3.13 15.12
C GLN A 190 8.56 3.35 15.22
N GLY A 191 7.79 2.31 15.53
CA GLY A 191 6.34 2.40 15.71
C GLY A 191 5.57 2.84 14.46
N LYS A 192 6.13 2.65 13.25
CA LYS A 192 5.51 3.11 12.01
C LYS A 192 4.19 2.37 11.72
N CYS A 193 3.19 3.09 11.25
CA CYS A 193 2.00 2.54 10.62
C CYS A 193 2.35 2.12 9.20
N ILE A 194 2.19 0.86 8.84
CA ILE A 194 2.55 0.35 7.51
C ILE A 194 1.33 -0.30 6.87
N VAL A 195 0.98 0.17 5.67
CA VAL A 195 -0.04 -0.44 4.81
C VAL A 195 0.61 -0.90 3.52
N PHE A 196 0.40 -2.14 3.13
CA PHE A 196 0.83 -2.58 1.79
C PHE A 196 -0.23 -3.41 1.09
N SER A 197 -0.29 -3.28 -0.23
CA SER A 197 -1.12 -4.14 -1.06
C SER A 197 -0.34 -5.35 -1.54
N THR A 198 -1.02 -6.48 -1.65
CA THR A 198 -0.47 -7.69 -2.27
C THR A 198 -1.58 -8.62 -2.75
N HIS A 199 -1.23 -9.50 -3.67
CA HIS A 199 -2.02 -10.66 -4.04
C HIS A 199 -1.35 -11.97 -3.58
N ILE A 200 -0.23 -11.89 -2.86
CA ILE A 200 0.58 -13.02 -2.41
C ILE A 200 0.26 -13.33 -0.94
N MET A 201 -0.46 -14.41 -0.69
CA MET A 201 -0.90 -14.81 0.65
C MET A 201 0.25 -15.07 1.60
N GLN A 202 1.31 -15.72 1.13
CA GLN A 202 2.51 -15.98 1.93
C GLN A 202 3.19 -14.72 2.47
N GLU A 203 3.08 -13.58 1.76
CA GLU A 203 3.60 -12.31 2.29
C GLU A 203 2.76 -11.81 3.46
N VAL A 204 1.45 -11.98 3.36
CA VAL A 204 0.49 -11.61 4.41
C VAL A 204 0.73 -12.44 5.67
N GLU A 205 0.78 -13.77 5.54
CA GLU A 205 1.02 -14.69 6.66
C GLU A 205 2.32 -14.39 7.41
N ARG A 206 3.37 -13.99 6.65
CA ARG A 206 4.70 -13.77 7.21
C ARG A 206 4.91 -12.38 7.77
N LEU A 207 4.12 -11.40 7.39
CA LEU A 207 4.45 -10.00 7.66
C LEU A 207 3.34 -9.23 8.35
N CYS A 208 2.05 -9.55 8.10
CA CYS A 208 0.94 -8.72 8.57
C CYS A 208 0.54 -9.05 10.00
N ASP A 209 0.28 -8.00 10.77
CA ASP A 209 -0.42 -8.06 12.04
C ASP A 209 -1.94 -8.06 11.81
N HIS A 210 -2.37 -7.37 10.76
CA HIS A 210 -3.78 -7.24 10.36
C HIS A 210 -3.92 -7.37 8.85
N VAL A 211 -5.00 -7.99 8.40
CA VAL A 211 -5.30 -8.23 6.99
C VAL A 211 -6.67 -7.69 6.66
N VAL A 212 -6.77 -6.99 5.56
CA VAL A 212 -8.02 -6.52 4.96
C VAL A 212 -8.18 -7.22 3.62
N VAL A 213 -9.17 -8.09 3.52
CA VAL A 213 -9.49 -8.81 2.29
C VAL A 213 -10.36 -7.92 1.41
N VAL A 214 -9.84 -7.58 0.23
CA VAL A 214 -10.54 -6.74 -0.74
C VAL A 214 -10.94 -7.59 -1.95
N ALA A 215 -12.23 -7.65 -2.23
CA ALA A 215 -12.78 -8.33 -3.39
C ALA A 215 -13.82 -7.45 -4.09
N ARG A 216 -13.76 -7.36 -5.42
CA ARG A 216 -14.71 -6.60 -6.25
C ARG A 216 -14.90 -5.15 -5.78
N GLY A 217 -13.82 -4.51 -5.31
CA GLY A 217 -13.84 -3.14 -4.82
C GLY A 217 -14.36 -2.95 -3.40
N ARG A 218 -14.62 -4.01 -2.64
CA ARG A 218 -15.18 -3.98 -1.29
C ARG A 218 -14.26 -4.64 -0.28
N THR A 219 -14.27 -4.16 0.96
CA THR A 219 -13.76 -4.95 2.09
C THR A 219 -14.76 -6.04 2.41
N VAL A 220 -14.33 -7.31 2.29
CA VAL A 220 -15.19 -8.48 2.54
C VAL A 220 -14.90 -9.15 3.88
N ALA A 221 -13.66 -9.03 4.36
CA ALA A 221 -13.26 -9.51 5.68
C ALA A 221 -12.06 -8.72 6.20
N SER A 222 -11.85 -8.71 7.51
CA SER A 222 -10.76 -7.98 8.15
C SER A 222 -10.44 -8.63 9.50
N GLY A 223 -9.15 -8.81 9.79
CA GLY A 223 -8.69 -9.44 11.03
C GLY A 223 -7.25 -9.94 10.93
N SER A 224 -6.75 -10.62 11.95
CA SER A 224 -5.49 -11.38 11.82
C SER A 224 -5.69 -12.60 10.92
N VAL A 225 -4.60 -13.18 10.40
CA VAL A 225 -4.67 -14.43 9.61
C VAL A 225 -5.46 -15.50 10.36
N ALA A 226 -5.17 -15.70 11.66
CA ALA A 226 -5.89 -16.69 12.47
C ALA A 226 -7.38 -16.39 12.60
N GLN A 227 -7.78 -15.12 12.73
CA GLN A 227 -9.19 -14.73 12.78
C GLN A 227 -9.90 -14.98 11.45
N LEU A 228 -9.24 -14.68 10.31
CA LEU A 228 -9.79 -14.92 8.99
C LEU A 228 -9.97 -16.42 8.70
N MET A 229 -8.99 -17.24 9.08
CA MET A 229 -9.09 -18.70 8.99
C MET A 229 -10.25 -19.25 9.84
N ALA A 230 -10.39 -18.75 11.08
CA ALA A 230 -11.50 -19.15 11.95
C ALA A 230 -12.87 -18.70 11.39
N GLN A 231 -12.94 -17.49 10.84
CA GLN A 231 -14.16 -16.97 10.19
C GLN A 231 -14.59 -17.81 8.98
N ALA A 232 -13.65 -18.28 8.19
CA ALA A 232 -13.90 -19.15 7.05
C ALA A 232 -14.11 -20.62 7.46
N GLY A 233 -13.74 -21.01 8.69
CA GLY A 233 -13.79 -22.41 9.13
C GLY A 233 -12.74 -23.30 8.44
N SER A 234 -11.65 -22.71 7.93
CA SER A 234 -10.58 -23.43 7.23
C SER A 234 -9.28 -23.48 8.05
N GLY A 235 -8.57 -24.58 7.95
CA GLY A 235 -7.23 -24.75 8.50
C GLY A 235 -6.11 -24.19 7.60
N ASP A 236 -6.44 -23.75 6.40
CA ASP A 236 -5.52 -23.19 5.41
C ASP A 236 -5.93 -21.76 5.03
N PHE A 237 -4.96 -20.84 4.96
CA PHE A 237 -5.25 -19.42 4.71
C PHE A 237 -5.63 -19.15 3.25
N GLU A 238 -5.12 -19.93 2.29
CA GLU A 238 -5.48 -19.81 0.89
C GLU A 238 -6.94 -20.20 0.67
N GLU A 239 -7.38 -21.32 1.25
CA GLU A 239 -8.79 -21.74 1.23
C GLU A 239 -9.68 -20.71 1.93
N ALA A 240 -9.27 -20.20 3.11
CA ALA A 240 -9.99 -19.17 3.82
C ALA A 240 -10.17 -17.90 2.97
N PHE A 241 -9.12 -17.46 2.30
CA PHE A 241 -9.20 -16.33 1.39
C PHE A 241 -10.17 -16.56 0.24
N VAL A 242 -10.15 -17.75 -0.40
CA VAL A 242 -11.06 -18.06 -1.50
C VAL A 242 -12.51 -18.01 -1.03
N GLN A 243 -12.83 -18.62 0.11
CA GLN A 243 -14.18 -18.60 0.68
C GLN A 243 -14.64 -17.17 1.01
N LEU A 244 -13.81 -16.36 1.69
CA LEU A 244 -14.15 -15.00 2.08
C LEU A 244 -14.26 -14.05 0.87
N ALA A 245 -13.41 -14.21 -0.15
CA ALA A 245 -13.36 -13.31 -1.30
C ALA A 245 -14.41 -13.64 -2.39
N PHE A 246 -14.81 -14.91 -2.52
CA PHE A 246 -15.61 -15.37 -3.66
C PHE A 246 -16.92 -16.03 -3.25
N ASP A 247 -16.98 -16.82 -2.16
CA ASP A 247 -18.16 -17.56 -1.74
C ASP A 247 -19.07 -16.77 -0.81
N GLY A 248 -18.53 -15.80 -0.03
CA GLY A 248 -19.31 -14.86 0.80
C GLY A 248 -20.13 -13.84 0.00
N ALA A 249 -19.98 -13.79 -1.33
CA ALA A 249 -20.70 -12.90 -2.23
C ALA A 249 -21.81 -13.63 -3.01
N ALA A 250 -22.63 -14.47 -2.34
CA ALA A 250 -23.89 -14.88 -2.94
C ALA A 250 -24.75 -13.63 -3.18
N PRO A 251 -25.23 -13.35 -4.41
CA PRO A 251 -26.12 -12.23 -4.66
C PRO A 251 -27.36 -12.45 -3.80
N ALA A 252 -27.76 -11.43 -3.05
CA ALA A 252 -29.11 -11.39 -2.46
C ALA A 252 -30.08 -11.75 -3.58
N ALA A 253 -30.76 -12.88 -3.43
CA ALA A 253 -31.75 -13.38 -4.38
C ALA A 253 -32.69 -12.23 -4.73
N ALA A 254 -32.76 -11.87 -6.00
CA ALA A 254 -33.82 -11.03 -6.53
C ALA A 254 -35.13 -11.69 -6.08
N ALA A 255 -35.84 -11.02 -5.19
CA ALA A 255 -37.20 -11.41 -4.84
C ALA A 255 -38.01 -11.27 -6.12
N ASP A 256 -38.23 -12.41 -6.76
CA ASP A 256 -39.15 -12.57 -7.88
C ASP A 256 -40.55 -12.31 -7.36
N GLY A 257 -41.03 -11.12 -7.58
CA GLY A 257 -42.40 -10.69 -7.32
C GLY A 257 -43.31 -11.12 -8.45
N SER A 258 -43.40 -12.44 -8.70
CA SER A 258 -44.51 -12.96 -9.46
C SER A 258 -45.76 -12.96 -8.60
N ARG A 259 -46.67 -12.06 -8.91
CA ARG A 259 -48.12 -12.28 -8.64
C ARG A 259 -48.96 -11.56 -9.68
N ALA A 260 -49.58 -12.42 -10.46
CA ALA A 260 -50.95 -12.40 -11.01
C ALA A 260 -51.54 -11.05 -11.40
#